data_42276a8183e0c30fba0691fdf8195ad1
#
_entry.id   42276a8183e0c30fba0691fdf8195ad1
#
_cell.length_a   1.000
_cell.length_b   1.000
_cell.length_c   1.000
_cell.angle_alpha   90.00
_cell.angle_beta   90.00
_cell.angle_gamma   90.00
#
_symmetry.space_group_name_H-M   'P 1'
#
loop_
_entity.id
_entity.type
_entity.pdbx_description
1 polymer ?
#
loop_
_entity_poly.entity_id
_entity_poly.type
_entity_poly.pdbx_seq_one_letter_code
_entity_poly.pdbx_strand_id
1 'polypeptide(L)'
;MNSMFDLSGKVALITGSSRGIGKAIAVQMALHGARVVISSRKSESCAAVAAEISAAGGTAMAHAAHVGRKEELKALVDATIASWGRIDVLVCNAATNPHFGPSISLTDEALEKVIHTNLYSNLWLCNLTLPAMAERKDGAVIIISSVAGFSGTNLLGAYALSKAADMQLARNLAVEWGPHNIRVNCIAPGVIRTHFAKALWADPQREAALAHRYPLRRIGEPDDVAGIAVMLAARAGNFITGQTVVVDGGGLIGGGESLM
;
A
#
# COMPACT_ATOMS: atom_id res chain seq x y z
N MET A 1 12.67 26.38 -7.00
CA MET A 1 13.21 25.26 -6.20
C MET A 1 12.18 24.15 -6.22
N ASN A 2 12.52 22.95 -6.66
CA ASN A 2 11.57 21.84 -6.62
C ASN A 2 11.27 21.49 -5.15
N SER A 3 9.99 21.28 -4.83
CA SER A 3 9.55 20.84 -3.51
C SER A 3 10.24 19.52 -3.12
N MET A 4 10.47 19.30 -1.81
CA MET A 4 10.95 18.00 -1.29
C MET A 4 9.98 16.85 -1.59
N PHE A 5 8.73 17.17 -1.89
CA PHE A 5 7.65 16.23 -2.22
C PHE A 5 7.33 16.15 -3.71
N ASP A 6 8.13 16.82 -4.57
CA ASP A 6 7.94 16.81 -6.02
C ASP A 6 8.20 15.41 -6.60
N LEU A 7 7.24 14.92 -7.39
CA LEU A 7 7.28 13.67 -8.12
C LEU A 7 7.22 13.87 -9.65
N SER A 8 7.46 15.11 -10.13
CA SER A 8 7.47 15.43 -11.55
C SER A 8 8.42 14.52 -12.32
N GLY A 9 7.93 13.96 -13.42
CA GLY A 9 8.67 13.01 -14.25
C GLY A 9 8.75 11.57 -13.73
N LYS A 10 8.28 11.30 -12.51
CA LYS A 10 8.21 9.93 -11.95
C LYS A 10 6.99 9.18 -12.47
N VAL A 11 7.12 7.87 -12.59
CA VAL A 11 6.04 6.94 -12.93
C VAL A 11 5.77 6.07 -11.71
N ALA A 12 4.54 6.10 -11.20
CA ALA A 12 4.10 5.33 -10.05
C ALA A 12 3.09 4.27 -10.46
N LEU A 13 3.38 3.00 -10.15
CA LEU A 13 2.47 1.89 -10.31
C LEU A 13 1.85 1.53 -8.96
N ILE A 14 0.52 1.61 -8.83
CA ILE A 14 -0.19 1.41 -7.58
C ILE A 14 -1.22 0.29 -7.73
N THR A 15 -1.07 -0.81 -6.99
CA THR A 15 -2.05 -1.91 -6.99
C THR A 15 -3.19 -1.65 -6.01
N GLY A 16 -4.41 -2.15 -6.32
CA GLY A 16 -5.59 -1.91 -5.49
C GLY A 16 -6.02 -0.44 -5.46
N SER A 17 -5.71 0.34 -6.50
CA SER A 17 -5.86 1.80 -6.52
C SER A 17 -7.20 2.30 -7.08
N SER A 18 -8.19 1.43 -7.26
CA SER A 18 -9.54 1.86 -7.68
C SER A 18 -10.40 2.42 -6.54
N ARG A 19 -9.95 2.34 -5.28
CA ARG A 19 -10.65 2.86 -4.08
C ARG A 19 -9.74 2.90 -2.85
N GLY A 20 -10.23 3.54 -1.78
CA GLY A 20 -9.60 3.55 -0.45
C GLY A 20 -8.17 4.11 -0.47
N ILE A 21 -7.28 3.48 0.30
CA ILE A 21 -5.88 3.92 0.46
C ILE A 21 -5.16 4.01 -0.88
N GLY A 22 -5.27 2.97 -1.72
CA GLY A 22 -4.59 2.97 -3.02
C GLY A 22 -5.07 4.08 -3.96
N LYS A 23 -6.38 4.42 -3.96
CA LYS A 23 -6.91 5.56 -4.71
C LYS A 23 -6.33 6.87 -4.17
N ALA A 24 -6.37 7.09 -2.85
CA ALA A 24 -5.83 8.30 -2.23
C ALA A 24 -4.34 8.49 -2.55
N ILE A 25 -3.54 7.42 -2.45
CA ILE A 25 -2.12 7.44 -2.83
C ILE A 25 -1.96 7.86 -4.30
N ALA A 26 -2.73 7.25 -5.22
CA ALA A 26 -2.63 7.58 -6.64
C ALA A 26 -3.00 9.04 -6.92
N VAL A 27 -4.08 9.55 -6.31
CA VAL A 27 -4.49 10.95 -6.45
C VAL A 27 -3.41 11.89 -5.91
N GLN A 28 -2.90 11.64 -4.71
CA GLN A 28 -1.86 12.49 -4.10
C GLN A 28 -0.54 12.44 -4.89
N MET A 29 -0.10 11.27 -5.36
CA MET A 29 1.09 11.20 -6.20
C MET A 29 0.93 11.95 -7.53
N ALA A 30 -0.27 11.89 -8.15
CA ALA A 30 -0.55 12.65 -9.36
C ALA A 30 -0.57 14.17 -9.11
N LEU A 31 -1.14 14.63 -7.99
CA LEU A 31 -1.12 16.04 -7.58
C LEU A 31 0.31 16.56 -7.34
N HIS A 32 1.24 15.67 -6.97
CA HIS A 32 2.66 16.00 -6.83
C HIS A 32 3.47 15.78 -8.13
N GLY A 33 2.80 15.59 -9.27
CA GLY A 33 3.42 15.57 -10.59
C GLY A 33 3.78 14.19 -11.14
N ALA A 34 3.48 13.10 -10.44
CA ALA A 34 3.72 11.75 -10.96
C ALA A 34 2.71 11.36 -12.05
N ARG A 35 3.16 10.57 -13.02
CA ARG A 35 2.28 9.77 -13.88
C ARG A 35 1.90 8.50 -13.13
N VAL A 36 0.61 8.19 -12.98
CA VAL A 36 0.15 7.10 -12.12
C VAL A 36 -0.60 6.01 -12.88
N VAL A 37 -0.31 4.77 -12.57
CA VAL A 37 -1.03 3.60 -13.08
C VAL A 37 -2.05 3.15 -12.04
N ILE A 38 -3.32 3.19 -12.43
CA ILE A 38 -4.45 2.71 -11.63
C ILE A 38 -4.70 1.26 -11.96
N SER A 39 -4.52 0.36 -10.98
CA SER A 39 -4.70 -1.07 -11.20
C SER A 39 -5.54 -1.72 -10.11
N SER A 40 -6.54 -2.46 -10.55
CA SER A 40 -7.37 -3.37 -9.75
C SER A 40 -8.04 -4.39 -10.69
N ARG A 41 -8.84 -5.32 -10.14
CA ARG A 41 -9.49 -6.39 -10.92
C ARG A 41 -10.56 -5.91 -11.92
N LYS A 42 -11.17 -4.74 -11.69
CA LYS A 42 -12.28 -4.22 -12.50
C LYS A 42 -11.82 -3.06 -13.37
N SER A 43 -11.84 -3.24 -14.68
CA SER A 43 -11.40 -2.25 -15.67
C SER A 43 -12.16 -0.93 -15.53
N GLU A 44 -13.49 -0.98 -15.41
CA GLU A 44 -14.32 0.21 -15.30
C GLU A 44 -13.99 1.05 -14.05
N SER A 45 -13.70 0.37 -12.91
CA SER A 45 -13.32 1.06 -11.68
C SER A 45 -11.94 1.72 -11.78
N CYS A 46 -11.01 1.11 -12.52
CA CYS A 46 -9.70 1.72 -12.78
C CYS A 46 -9.84 2.92 -13.72
N ALA A 47 -10.62 2.77 -14.80
CA ALA A 47 -10.88 3.83 -15.77
C ALA A 47 -11.53 5.06 -15.12
N ALA A 48 -12.50 4.86 -14.22
CA ALA A 48 -13.16 5.94 -13.51
C ALA A 48 -12.17 6.77 -12.67
N VAL A 49 -11.26 6.14 -11.93
CA VAL A 49 -10.25 6.86 -11.14
C VAL A 49 -9.20 7.53 -12.03
N ALA A 50 -8.79 6.89 -13.12
CA ALA A 50 -7.87 7.51 -14.08
C ALA A 50 -8.49 8.76 -14.71
N ALA A 51 -9.77 8.73 -15.07
CA ALA A 51 -10.50 9.88 -15.60
C ALA A 51 -10.63 11.01 -14.56
N GLU A 52 -10.91 10.68 -13.29
CA GLU A 52 -10.96 11.65 -12.20
C GLU A 52 -9.61 12.38 -12.03
N ILE A 53 -8.49 11.65 -12.02
CA ILE A 53 -7.15 12.23 -11.93
C ILE A 53 -6.86 13.11 -13.16
N SER A 54 -7.22 12.66 -14.37
CA SER A 54 -7.00 13.44 -15.59
C SER A 54 -7.83 14.70 -15.63
N ALA A 55 -9.08 14.65 -15.15
CA ALA A 55 -9.95 15.84 -15.03
C ALA A 55 -9.40 16.88 -14.03
N ALA A 56 -8.64 16.42 -13.01
CA ALA A 56 -7.94 17.31 -12.07
C ALA A 56 -6.57 17.79 -12.59
N GLY A 57 -6.22 17.54 -13.86
CA GLY A 57 -4.97 17.97 -14.49
C GLY A 57 -3.77 17.02 -14.27
N GLY A 58 -3.96 15.87 -13.61
CA GLY A 58 -2.94 14.86 -13.45
C GLY A 58 -2.82 13.94 -14.67
N THR A 59 -1.83 13.06 -14.65
CA THR A 59 -1.63 12.05 -15.72
C THR A 59 -1.81 10.66 -15.15
N ALA A 60 -2.81 9.93 -15.66
CA ALA A 60 -3.12 8.59 -15.19
C ALA A 60 -3.43 7.65 -16.36
N MET A 61 -3.10 6.36 -16.21
CA MET A 61 -3.61 5.29 -17.06
C MET A 61 -4.26 4.20 -16.20
N ALA A 62 -5.23 3.51 -16.78
CA ALA A 62 -5.89 2.37 -16.15
C ALA A 62 -5.41 1.06 -16.79
N HIS A 63 -5.06 0.08 -15.95
CA HIS A 63 -4.78 -1.29 -16.40
C HIS A 63 -5.30 -2.29 -15.38
N ALA A 64 -6.33 -3.06 -15.76
CA ALA A 64 -6.89 -4.07 -14.87
C ALA A 64 -5.92 -5.25 -14.70
N ALA A 65 -5.69 -5.66 -13.46
CA ALA A 65 -4.91 -6.85 -13.14
C ALA A 65 -5.36 -7.49 -11.83
N HIS A 66 -5.42 -8.82 -11.80
CA HIS A 66 -5.62 -9.60 -10.59
C HIS A 66 -4.26 -9.93 -9.99
N VAL A 67 -3.92 -9.33 -8.83
CA VAL A 67 -2.57 -9.45 -8.23
C VAL A 67 -2.18 -10.89 -7.86
N GLY A 68 -3.14 -11.78 -7.66
CA GLY A 68 -2.88 -13.21 -7.46
C GLY A 68 -2.55 -13.98 -8.76
N ARG A 69 -2.37 -13.32 -9.90
CA ARG A 69 -2.01 -13.94 -11.18
C ARG A 69 -0.74 -13.30 -11.72
N LYS A 70 0.35 -14.05 -11.68
CA LYS A 70 1.69 -13.55 -12.01
C LYS A 70 1.76 -13.01 -13.44
N GLU A 71 1.05 -13.63 -14.38
CA GLU A 71 0.98 -13.24 -15.79
C GLU A 71 0.29 -11.89 -15.96
N GLU A 72 -0.79 -11.63 -15.20
CA GLU A 72 -1.48 -10.35 -15.23
C GLU A 72 -0.62 -9.24 -14.62
N LEU A 73 0.19 -9.54 -13.59
CA LEU A 73 1.15 -8.59 -13.03
C LEU A 73 2.28 -8.27 -14.03
N LYS A 74 2.77 -9.29 -14.76
CA LYS A 74 3.74 -9.07 -15.83
C LYS A 74 3.17 -8.18 -16.92
N ALA A 75 1.95 -8.46 -17.38
CA ALA A 75 1.28 -7.63 -18.39
C ALA A 75 1.08 -6.18 -17.92
N LEU A 76 0.74 -5.97 -16.63
CA LEU A 76 0.62 -4.65 -16.02
C LEU A 76 1.95 -3.87 -16.04
N VAL A 77 3.05 -4.51 -15.68
CA VAL A 77 4.40 -3.92 -15.72
C VAL A 77 4.81 -3.62 -17.16
N ASP A 78 4.64 -4.58 -18.07
CA ASP A 78 4.96 -4.41 -19.49
C ASP A 78 4.18 -3.25 -20.13
N ALA A 79 2.88 -3.15 -19.87
CA ALA A 79 2.03 -2.06 -20.35
C ALA A 79 2.46 -0.69 -19.79
N THR A 80 2.90 -0.64 -18.53
CA THR A 80 3.42 0.59 -17.91
C THR A 80 4.72 1.04 -18.59
N ILE A 81 5.63 0.10 -18.82
CA ILE A 81 6.91 0.36 -19.49
C ILE A 81 6.67 0.77 -20.95
N ALA A 82 5.78 0.09 -21.67
CA ALA A 82 5.43 0.44 -23.04
C ALA A 82 4.86 1.86 -23.16
N SER A 83 4.07 2.30 -22.17
CA SER A 83 3.44 3.62 -22.18
C SER A 83 4.38 4.75 -21.78
N TRP A 84 5.26 4.52 -20.80
CA TRP A 84 6.04 5.61 -20.18
C TRP A 84 7.53 5.30 -19.99
N GLY A 85 7.99 4.15 -20.46
CA GLY A 85 9.41 3.77 -20.51
C GLY A 85 10.01 3.33 -19.17
N ARG A 86 9.29 3.52 -18.04
CA ARG A 86 9.86 3.28 -16.71
C ARG A 86 8.81 3.11 -15.62
N ILE A 87 9.23 2.55 -14.50
CA ILE A 87 8.53 2.59 -13.21
C ILE A 87 9.55 3.09 -12.19
N ASP A 88 9.24 4.18 -11.48
CA ASP A 88 10.10 4.78 -10.45
C ASP A 88 9.61 4.49 -9.04
N VAL A 89 8.29 4.36 -8.91
CA VAL A 89 7.62 4.09 -7.64
C VAL A 89 6.70 2.88 -7.83
N LEU A 90 6.88 1.87 -6.99
CA LEU A 90 5.97 0.74 -6.89
C LEU A 90 5.22 0.82 -5.55
N VAL A 91 3.89 0.83 -5.59
CA VAL A 91 3.05 0.75 -4.38
C VAL A 91 2.27 -0.56 -4.37
N CYS A 92 2.69 -1.48 -3.53
CA CYS A 92 2.03 -2.75 -3.25
C CYS A 92 0.94 -2.53 -2.19
N ASN A 93 -0.30 -2.22 -2.64
CA ASN A 93 -1.40 -1.90 -1.73
C ASN A 93 -2.54 -2.94 -1.78
N ALA A 94 -2.68 -3.69 -2.86
CA ALA A 94 -3.75 -4.69 -2.96
C ALA A 94 -3.60 -5.77 -1.89
N ALA A 95 -4.69 -6.06 -1.18
CA ALA A 95 -4.73 -7.09 -0.15
C ALA A 95 -6.10 -7.76 -0.04
N THR A 96 -6.15 -8.91 0.62
CA THR A 96 -7.37 -9.62 0.95
C THR A 96 -7.31 -10.17 2.38
N ASN A 97 -8.49 -10.33 2.98
CA ASN A 97 -8.67 -11.06 4.22
C ASN A 97 -10.03 -11.79 4.17
N PRO A 98 -10.09 -13.02 3.69
CA PRO A 98 -11.33 -13.79 3.58
C PRO A 98 -11.78 -14.44 4.88
N HIS A 99 -10.92 -14.51 5.91
CA HIS A 99 -11.20 -15.17 7.18
C HIS A 99 -11.17 -14.16 8.32
N PHE A 100 -12.21 -14.18 9.14
CA PHE A 100 -12.33 -13.38 10.36
C PHE A 100 -12.75 -14.29 11.52
N GLY A 101 -11.81 -14.72 12.33
CA GLY A 101 -12.03 -15.68 13.41
C GLY A 101 -10.72 -16.26 13.97
N PRO A 102 -10.81 -17.16 14.96
CA PRO A 102 -9.65 -17.78 15.57
C PRO A 102 -8.93 -18.71 14.59
N SER A 103 -7.62 -18.90 14.79
CA SER A 103 -6.77 -19.70 13.90
C SER A 103 -7.23 -21.14 13.73
N ILE A 104 -7.89 -21.73 14.72
CA ILE A 104 -8.45 -23.10 14.64
C ILE A 104 -9.53 -23.23 13.56
N SER A 105 -10.20 -22.14 13.17
CA SER A 105 -11.22 -22.11 12.12
C SER A 105 -10.68 -21.65 10.76
N LEU A 106 -9.37 -21.37 10.66
CA LEU A 106 -8.74 -20.95 9.41
C LEU A 106 -8.54 -22.20 8.53
N THR A 107 -9.07 -22.17 7.31
CA THR A 107 -8.82 -23.24 6.34
C THR A 107 -7.52 -23.01 5.58
N ASP A 108 -6.92 -24.08 5.04
CA ASP A 108 -5.70 -24.00 4.23
C ASP A 108 -5.92 -23.11 3.00
N GLU A 109 -7.07 -23.20 2.33
CA GLU A 109 -7.40 -22.40 1.15
C GLU A 109 -7.49 -20.90 1.49
N ALA A 110 -8.02 -20.55 2.68
CA ALA A 110 -8.09 -19.17 3.13
C ALA A 110 -6.68 -18.62 3.45
N LEU A 111 -5.83 -19.43 4.09
CA LEU A 111 -4.44 -19.08 4.36
C LEU A 111 -3.66 -18.89 3.06
N GLU A 112 -3.71 -19.87 2.15
CA GLU A 112 -3.06 -19.81 0.85
C GLU A 112 -3.48 -18.57 0.06
N LYS A 113 -4.77 -18.27 0.03
CA LYS A 113 -5.31 -17.08 -0.66
C LYS A 113 -4.75 -15.79 -0.06
N VAL A 114 -4.62 -15.70 1.27
CA VAL A 114 -4.04 -14.52 1.93
C VAL A 114 -2.56 -14.39 1.57
N ILE A 115 -1.77 -15.43 1.75
CA ILE A 115 -0.33 -15.42 1.49
C ILE A 115 -0.05 -15.14 0.01
N HIS A 116 -0.81 -15.77 -0.88
CA HIS A 116 -0.65 -15.58 -2.32
C HIS A 116 -0.98 -14.15 -2.77
N THR A 117 -2.09 -13.59 -2.24
CA THR A 117 -2.53 -12.25 -2.61
C THR A 117 -1.71 -11.16 -1.93
N ASN A 118 -1.36 -11.31 -0.64
CA ASN A 118 -0.76 -10.22 0.13
C ASN A 118 0.77 -10.25 0.10
N LEU A 119 1.41 -11.43 -0.03
CA LEU A 119 2.86 -11.56 0.03
C LEU A 119 3.47 -11.92 -1.33
N TYR A 120 3.01 -13.01 -1.98
CA TYR A 120 3.62 -13.44 -3.25
C TYR A 120 3.45 -12.39 -4.34
N SER A 121 2.29 -11.72 -4.42
CA SER A 121 2.06 -10.66 -5.40
C SER A 121 3.04 -9.49 -5.23
N ASN A 122 3.35 -9.12 -3.98
CA ASN A 122 4.30 -8.06 -3.67
C ASN A 122 5.71 -8.45 -4.10
N LEU A 123 6.15 -9.69 -3.78
CA LEU A 123 7.44 -10.21 -4.21
C LEU A 123 7.54 -10.29 -5.74
N TRP A 124 6.51 -10.75 -6.43
CA TRP A 124 6.52 -10.83 -7.90
C TRP A 124 6.64 -9.45 -8.54
N LEU A 125 5.89 -8.46 -8.05
CA LEU A 125 5.98 -7.08 -8.54
C LEU A 125 7.37 -6.49 -8.28
N CYS A 126 7.95 -6.72 -7.10
CA CYS A 126 9.31 -6.31 -6.80
C CYS A 126 10.30 -6.94 -7.79
N ASN A 127 10.22 -8.25 -8.03
CA ASN A 127 11.11 -8.94 -8.96
C ASN A 127 10.96 -8.47 -10.42
N LEU A 128 9.77 -8.00 -10.81
CA LEU A 128 9.52 -7.46 -12.15
C LEU A 128 10.00 -6.01 -12.31
N THR A 129 10.14 -5.25 -11.22
CA THR A 129 10.41 -3.80 -11.32
C THR A 129 11.81 -3.41 -10.84
N LEU A 130 12.33 -4.07 -9.81
CA LEU A 130 13.61 -3.72 -9.16
C LEU A 130 14.81 -3.78 -10.09
N PRO A 131 14.97 -4.78 -11.02
CA PRO A 131 16.11 -4.80 -11.92
C PRO A 131 16.24 -3.54 -12.76
N ALA A 132 15.15 -3.07 -13.38
CA ALA A 132 15.16 -1.86 -14.17
C ALA A 132 15.34 -0.57 -13.33
N MET A 133 14.87 -0.55 -12.09
CA MET A 133 15.16 0.53 -11.15
C MET A 133 16.66 0.57 -10.78
N ALA A 134 17.27 -0.61 -10.57
CA ALA A 134 18.69 -0.73 -10.21
C ALA A 134 19.64 -0.26 -11.33
N GLU A 135 19.32 -0.55 -12.59
CA GLU A 135 20.06 -0.04 -13.75
C GLU A 135 20.11 1.49 -13.77
N ARG A 136 19.03 2.15 -13.36
CA ARG A 136 18.94 3.61 -13.28
C ARG A 136 19.45 4.18 -11.95
N LYS A 137 19.73 3.33 -10.95
CA LYS A 137 20.08 3.70 -9.59
C LYS A 137 19.07 4.67 -8.96
N ASP A 138 17.78 4.44 -9.21
CA ASP A 138 16.69 5.30 -8.77
C ASP A 138 15.37 4.51 -8.69
N GLY A 139 14.84 4.34 -7.46
CA GLY A 139 13.58 3.64 -7.23
C GLY A 139 13.09 3.71 -5.79
N ALA A 140 11.77 3.65 -5.64
CA ALA A 140 11.11 3.54 -4.35
C ALA A 140 10.02 2.46 -4.38
N VAL A 141 10.06 1.53 -3.44
CA VAL A 141 9.01 0.54 -3.22
C VAL A 141 8.33 0.82 -1.89
N ILE A 142 7.01 0.85 -1.90
CA ILE A 142 6.17 1.09 -0.73
C ILE A 142 5.19 -0.07 -0.62
N ILE A 143 5.24 -0.80 0.49
CA ILE A 143 4.33 -1.91 0.76
C ILE A 143 3.33 -1.47 1.83
N ILE A 144 2.03 -1.53 1.53
CA ILE A 144 0.99 -1.22 2.52
C ILE A 144 0.78 -2.46 3.39
N SER A 145 1.36 -2.42 4.58
CA SER A 145 1.23 -3.43 5.61
C SER A 145 0.01 -3.13 6.51
N SER A 146 0.10 -3.31 7.81
CA SER A 146 -0.93 -3.01 8.81
C SER A 146 -0.32 -3.04 10.21
N VAL A 147 -0.90 -2.31 11.16
CA VAL A 147 -0.62 -2.47 12.59
C VAL A 147 -0.88 -3.90 13.09
N ALA A 148 -1.76 -4.66 12.41
CA ALA A 148 -1.99 -6.07 12.72
C ALA A 148 -0.74 -6.95 12.61
N GLY A 149 0.29 -6.52 11.86
CA GLY A 149 1.58 -7.22 11.77
C GLY A 149 2.50 -7.04 12.99
N PHE A 150 2.17 -6.14 13.92
CA PHE A 150 2.98 -5.87 15.11
C PHE A 150 2.49 -6.62 16.36
N SER A 151 1.25 -7.07 16.39
CA SER A 151 0.65 -7.64 17.60
C SER A 151 -0.12 -8.92 17.31
N GLY A 152 -0.29 -9.76 18.36
CA GLY A 152 -1.15 -10.92 18.29
C GLY A 152 -2.62 -10.55 18.13
N THR A 153 -3.38 -11.41 17.47
CA THR A 153 -4.82 -11.24 17.24
C THR A 153 -5.52 -12.61 17.27
N ASN A 154 -6.70 -12.63 17.82
CA ASN A 154 -7.56 -13.82 17.82
C ASN A 154 -8.56 -13.85 16.64
N LEU A 155 -8.54 -12.83 15.76
CA LEU A 155 -9.53 -12.67 14.69
C LEU A 155 -8.94 -12.54 13.29
N LEU A 156 -7.65 -12.13 13.16
CA LEU A 156 -7.03 -11.76 11.89
C LEU A 156 -5.77 -12.59 11.60
N GLY A 157 -5.66 -13.81 12.12
CA GLY A 157 -4.41 -14.59 12.15
C GLY A 157 -3.66 -14.62 10.82
N ALA A 158 -4.27 -15.13 9.76
CA ALA A 158 -3.62 -15.20 8.43
C ALA A 158 -3.24 -13.82 7.89
N TYR A 159 -4.13 -12.84 8.05
CA TYR A 159 -3.87 -11.46 7.61
C TYR A 159 -2.68 -10.86 8.38
N ALA A 160 -2.67 -10.99 9.71
CA ALA A 160 -1.58 -10.48 10.55
C ALA A 160 -0.24 -11.12 10.18
N LEU A 161 -0.21 -12.44 9.94
CA LEU A 161 0.98 -13.15 9.44
C LEU A 161 1.47 -12.55 8.13
N SER A 162 0.57 -12.33 7.15
CA SER A 162 0.96 -11.74 5.87
C SER A 162 1.51 -10.31 6.03
N LYS A 163 0.94 -9.52 6.95
CA LYS A 163 1.38 -8.14 7.19
C LYS A 163 2.71 -8.05 7.96
N ALA A 164 2.99 -8.98 8.85
CA ALA A 164 4.31 -9.13 9.45
C ALA A 164 5.36 -9.57 8.41
N ALA A 165 5.00 -10.48 7.51
CA ALA A 165 5.86 -10.92 6.41
C ALA A 165 6.18 -9.77 5.42
N ASP A 166 5.21 -8.88 5.12
CA ASP A 166 5.44 -7.67 4.31
C ASP A 166 6.55 -6.79 4.91
N MET A 167 6.56 -6.61 6.24
CA MET A 167 7.58 -5.81 6.93
C MET A 167 8.97 -6.45 6.83
N GLN A 168 9.04 -7.81 6.93
CA GLN A 168 10.31 -8.51 6.77
C GLN A 168 10.76 -8.48 5.31
N LEU A 169 9.86 -8.64 4.34
CA LEU A 169 10.16 -8.51 2.92
C LEU A 169 10.78 -7.13 2.62
N ALA A 170 10.19 -6.06 3.15
CA ALA A 170 10.73 -4.71 2.95
C ALA A 170 12.16 -4.55 3.50
N ARG A 171 12.45 -5.11 4.68
CA ARG A 171 13.81 -5.09 5.26
C ARG A 171 14.82 -5.86 4.39
N ASN A 172 14.44 -7.06 3.93
CA ASN A 172 15.32 -7.87 3.09
C ASN A 172 15.63 -7.15 1.77
N LEU A 173 14.60 -6.65 1.09
CA LEU A 173 14.77 -5.92 -0.18
C LEU A 173 15.53 -4.60 0.01
N ALA A 174 15.35 -3.91 1.13
CA ALA A 174 16.12 -2.69 1.43
C ALA A 174 17.63 -2.97 1.57
N VAL A 175 18.01 -4.09 2.19
CA VAL A 175 19.41 -4.51 2.31
C VAL A 175 19.96 -4.97 0.96
N GLU A 176 19.19 -5.76 0.21
CA GLU A 176 19.59 -6.32 -1.08
C GLU A 176 19.79 -5.24 -2.15
N TRP A 177 18.85 -4.29 -2.24
CA TRP A 177 18.80 -3.30 -3.33
C TRP A 177 19.28 -1.90 -2.94
N GLY A 178 19.56 -1.66 -1.67
CA GLY A 178 20.11 -0.38 -1.17
C GLY A 178 21.40 0.04 -1.86
N PRO A 179 22.38 -0.86 -2.15
CA PRO A 179 23.58 -0.53 -2.92
C PRO A 179 23.29 0.04 -4.33
N HIS A 180 22.09 -0.23 -4.86
CA HIS A 180 21.63 0.31 -6.14
C HIS A 180 20.80 1.59 -6.00
N ASN A 181 20.80 2.22 -4.82
CA ASN A 181 20.02 3.41 -4.52
C ASN A 181 18.49 3.18 -4.64
N ILE A 182 18.03 1.98 -4.28
CA ILE A 182 16.61 1.63 -4.20
C ILE A 182 16.18 1.65 -2.74
N ARG A 183 15.07 2.32 -2.45
CA ARG A 183 14.48 2.39 -1.11
C ARG A 183 13.23 1.52 -1.03
N VAL A 184 13.14 0.67 -0.02
CA VAL A 184 11.99 -0.21 0.18
C VAL A 184 11.48 -0.02 1.61
N ASN A 185 10.22 0.41 1.74
CA ASN A 185 9.62 0.69 3.04
C ASN A 185 8.20 0.13 3.12
N CYS A 186 7.72 -0.08 4.34
CA CYS A 186 6.33 -0.33 4.64
C CYS A 186 5.64 0.92 5.20
N ILE A 187 4.33 1.02 4.95
CA ILE A 187 3.42 1.81 5.77
C ILE A 187 2.51 0.83 6.49
N ALA A 188 2.30 1.02 7.79
CA ALA A 188 1.42 0.20 8.62
C ALA A 188 0.25 1.04 9.14
N PRO A 189 -0.87 1.11 8.40
CA PRO A 189 -2.04 1.84 8.85
C PRO A 189 -2.73 1.14 10.03
N GLY A 190 -3.35 1.95 10.90
CA GLY A 190 -4.42 1.52 11.79
C GLY A 190 -5.72 1.26 11.04
N VAL A 191 -6.87 1.41 11.72
CA VAL A 191 -8.16 1.34 11.02
C VAL A 191 -8.38 2.63 10.24
N ILE A 192 -8.48 2.47 8.92
CA ILE A 192 -8.73 3.55 7.96
C ILE A 192 -10.15 3.39 7.39
N ARG A 193 -10.89 4.48 7.23
CA ARG A 193 -12.25 4.52 6.65
C ARG A 193 -12.23 4.13 5.19
N THR A 194 -12.32 2.82 4.93
CA THR A 194 -12.31 2.23 3.61
C THR A 194 -13.38 1.16 3.50
N HIS A 195 -13.75 0.80 2.27
CA HIS A 195 -14.66 -0.34 2.07
C HIS A 195 -14.08 -1.66 2.62
N PHE A 196 -12.77 -1.84 2.61
CA PHE A 196 -12.10 -3.03 3.16
C PHE A 196 -12.35 -3.18 4.67
N ALA A 197 -12.30 -2.07 5.41
CA ALA A 197 -12.50 -2.04 6.85
C ALA A 197 -13.97 -1.76 7.26
N LYS A 198 -14.94 -1.74 6.31
CA LYS A 198 -16.32 -1.30 6.55
C LYS A 198 -16.99 -2.01 7.73
N ALA A 199 -16.73 -3.30 7.91
CA ALA A 199 -17.30 -4.08 9.03
C ALA A 199 -16.88 -3.54 10.41
N LEU A 200 -15.78 -2.79 10.51
CA LEU A 200 -15.28 -2.24 11.77
C LEU A 200 -15.88 -0.88 12.13
N TRP A 201 -16.39 -0.11 11.15
CA TRP A 201 -16.83 1.27 11.35
C TRP A 201 -18.22 1.59 10.78
N ALA A 202 -18.90 0.66 10.10
CA ALA A 202 -20.23 0.92 9.53
C ALA A 202 -21.32 1.16 10.61
N ASP A 203 -21.13 0.66 11.83
CA ASP A 203 -21.97 0.91 12.97
C ASP A 203 -21.40 2.10 13.76
N PRO A 204 -22.18 3.19 13.99
CA PRO A 204 -21.69 4.38 14.68
C PRO A 204 -21.20 4.14 16.12
N GLN A 205 -21.80 3.19 16.84
CA GLN A 205 -21.35 2.87 18.19
C GLN A 205 -20.01 2.15 18.18
N ARG A 206 -19.82 1.22 17.23
CA ARG A 206 -18.54 0.54 17.02
C ARG A 206 -17.46 1.52 16.58
N GLU A 207 -17.79 2.43 15.69
CA GLU A 207 -16.86 3.47 15.24
C GLU A 207 -16.43 4.36 16.42
N ALA A 208 -17.38 4.83 17.24
CA ALA A 208 -17.07 5.65 18.40
C ALA A 208 -16.20 4.90 19.44
N ALA A 209 -16.50 3.63 19.70
CA ALA A 209 -15.72 2.81 20.61
C ALA A 209 -14.29 2.56 20.06
N LEU A 210 -14.16 2.38 18.75
CA LEU A 210 -12.86 2.23 18.09
C LEU A 210 -12.07 3.53 18.12
N ALA A 211 -12.70 4.66 17.80
CA ALA A 211 -12.10 5.98 17.85
C ALA A 211 -11.59 6.34 19.26
N HIS A 212 -12.32 5.94 20.28
CA HIS A 212 -11.93 6.16 21.69
C HIS A 212 -10.60 5.48 22.06
N ARG A 213 -10.25 4.37 21.39
CA ARG A 213 -8.99 3.64 21.61
C ARG A 213 -7.77 4.36 21.07
N TYR A 214 -7.94 5.27 20.11
CA TYR A 214 -6.84 6.02 19.54
C TYR A 214 -6.56 7.31 20.31
N PRO A 215 -5.31 7.65 20.61
CA PRO A 215 -4.96 8.95 21.17
C PRO A 215 -5.55 10.13 20.39
N LEU A 216 -5.58 10.05 19.05
CA LEU A 216 -6.18 11.09 18.20
C LEU A 216 -7.71 11.05 18.14
N ARG A 217 -8.38 10.14 18.89
CA ARG A 217 -9.84 10.05 19.05
C ARG A 217 -10.63 9.99 17.75
N ARG A 218 -10.05 9.44 16.70
CA ARG A 218 -10.70 9.16 15.43
C ARG A 218 -10.10 7.93 14.75
N ILE A 219 -10.83 7.31 13.85
CA ILE A 219 -10.25 6.42 12.85
C ILE A 219 -9.55 7.25 11.77
N GLY A 220 -8.62 6.65 11.06
CA GLY A 220 -7.90 7.35 9.98
C GLY A 220 -8.74 7.47 8.70
N GLU A 221 -8.37 8.44 7.87
CA GLU A 221 -8.86 8.59 6.50
C GLU A 221 -7.78 8.13 5.50
N PRO A 222 -8.13 7.75 4.25
CA PRO A 222 -7.15 7.34 3.24
C PRO A 222 -6.04 8.37 3.02
N ASP A 223 -6.34 9.66 3.14
CA ASP A 223 -5.36 10.74 2.95
C ASP A 223 -4.32 10.80 4.08
N ASP A 224 -4.64 10.33 5.31
CA ASP A 224 -3.65 10.21 6.39
C ASP A 224 -2.50 9.27 5.98
N VAL A 225 -2.77 8.28 5.13
CA VAL A 225 -1.78 7.33 4.62
C VAL A 225 -1.09 7.85 3.37
N ALA A 226 -1.83 8.53 2.49
CA ALA A 226 -1.34 8.95 1.18
C ALA A 226 -0.19 9.95 1.28
N GLY A 227 -0.22 10.89 2.23
CA GLY A 227 0.87 11.85 2.45
C GLY A 227 2.20 11.17 2.79
N ILE A 228 2.16 10.09 3.60
CA ILE A 228 3.36 9.31 3.93
C ILE A 228 3.88 8.56 2.69
N ALA A 229 2.99 8.04 1.84
CA ALA A 229 3.41 7.39 0.59
C ALA A 229 4.10 8.38 -0.36
N VAL A 230 3.60 9.62 -0.49
CA VAL A 230 4.27 10.69 -1.26
C VAL A 230 5.65 11.00 -0.66
N MET A 231 5.76 11.16 0.66
CA MET A 231 7.03 11.39 1.34
C MET A 231 8.06 10.29 1.04
N LEU A 232 7.65 9.02 1.17
CA LEU A 232 8.54 7.88 0.93
C LEU A 232 8.92 7.75 -0.56
N ALA A 233 8.08 8.17 -1.49
CA ALA A 233 8.38 8.17 -2.92
C ALA A 233 9.32 9.32 -3.32
N ALA A 234 9.22 10.47 -2.67
CA ALA A 234 9.90 11.71 -3.02
C ALA A 234 11.28 11.86 -2.35
N ARG A 235 11.96 12.99 -2.65
CA ARG A 235 13.25 13.36 -2.03
C ARG A 235 13.19 13.46 -0.51
N ALA A 236 12.03 13.80 0.05
CA ALA A 236 11.81 13.83 1.50
C ALA A 236 12.12 12.49 2.19
N GLY A 237 11.96 11.36 1.48
CA GLY A 237 12.26 10.02 1.96
C GLY A 237 13.63 9.47 1.58
N ASN A 238 14.55 10.26 1.00
CA ASN A 238 15.79 9.75 0.40
C ASN A 238 16.72 9.00 1.37
N PHE A 239 16.60 9.21 2.66
CA PHE A 239 17.41 8.51 3.65
C PHE A 239 16.58 7.54 4.52
N ILE A 240 15.42 7.11 4.00
CA ILE A 240 14.51 6.17 4.68
C ILE A 240 14.42 4.91 3.83
N THR A 241 14.94 3.78 4.35
CA THR A 241 14.81 2.46 3.74
C THR A 241 14.74 1.37 4.81
N GLY A 242 14.05 0.26 4.54
CA GLY A 242 13.85 -0.86 5.46
C GLY A 242 12.91 -0.54 6.63
N GLN A 243 12.25 0.62 6.62
CA GLN A 243 11.42 1.06 7.74
C GLN A 243 9.96 0.67 7.56
N THR A 244 9.26 0.56 8.70
CA THR A 244 7.80 0.48 8.75
C THR A 244 7.28 1.72 9.44
N VAL A 245 6.66 2.61 8.68
CA VAL A 245 6.06 3.85 9.19
C VAL A 245 4.64 3.54 9.65
N VAL A 246 4.39 3.66 10.94
CA VAL A 246 3.05 3.45 11.53
C VAL A 246 2.21 4.70 11.34
N VAL A 247 0.97 4.52 10.83
CA VAL A 247 -0.02 5.58 10.61
C VAL A 247 -1.34 5.14 11.22
N ASP A 248 -1.46 5.27 12.53
CA ASP A 248 -2.54 4.65 13.31
C ASP A 248 -3.17 5.55 14.39
N GLY A 249 -2.89 6.83 14.37
CA GLY A 249 -3.42 7.77 15.38
C GLY A 249 -2.95 7.46 16.80
N GLY A 250 -1.83 6.74 16.95
CA GLY A 250 -1.24 6.34 18.23
C GLY A 250 -1.80 5.03 18.80
N GLY A 251 -2.56 4.26 18.03
CA GLY A 251 -3.23 3.05 18.49
C GLY A 251 -2.30 1.99 19.06
N LEU A 252 -1.12 1.79 18.46
CA LEU A 252 -0.14 0.81 18.96
C LEU A 252 0.50 1.19 20.29
N ILE A 253 0.63 2.48 20.59
CA ILE A 253 1.30 2.97 21.80
C ILE A 253 0.33 3.37 22.90
N GLY A 254 -0.95 3.66 22.55
CA GLY A 254 -1.97 4.16 23.46
C GLY A 254 -3.12 3.20 23.73
N GLY A 255 -3.07 1.97 23.24
CA GLY A 255 -4.18 0.99 23.25
C GLY A 255 -4.49 0.32 24.59
N GLY A 256 -3.96 0.79 25.71
CA GLY A 256 -4.39 0.43 27.06
C GLY A 256 -5.31 1.51 27.62
N GLU A 257 -6.34 1.11 28.39
CA GLU A 257 -7.08 2.06 29.21
C GLU A 257 -6.06 2.88 30.04
N SER A 258 -6.20 4.20 29.97
CA SER A 258 -5.46 5.07 30.87
C SER A 258 -5.73 4.63 32.31
N LEU A 259 -4.69 4.26 33.04
CA LEU A 259 -4.77 3.96 34.48
C LEU A 259 -4.98 5.25 35.29
N MET A 260 -5.88 6.14 34.86
CA MET A 260 -6.35 7.28 35.64
C MET A 260 -7.87 7.33 35.61
#